data_37526f8788c7cc62d4f6eaaa337ec8fc
#
_entry.id   37526f8788c7cc62d4f6eaaa337ec8fc
#
_cell.length_a   1.000
_cell.length_b   1.000
_cell.length_c   1.000
_cell.angle_alpha   90.00
_cell.angle_beta   90.00
_cell.angle_gamma   90.00
#
_symmetry.space_group_name_H-M   'P 1'
#
loop_
_entity.id
_entity.type
_entity.pdbx_description
1 polymer ?
#
loop_
_entity_poly.entity_id
_entity_poly.type
_entity_poly.pdbx_seq_one_letter_code
_entity_poly.pdbx_strand_id
1 'polypeptide(L)'
;MEDQIVRIICRIIVPFIQVYGLFIIIFGHLSPGGGFAGGAIAAASMVLFALSFNLEAGSKKISEENASLLESGGALVFVLAGVVALVLGANYLTNLEAGFPMGTPGRLFSAGIIPVITLGLGLKVTSSIVTLFYHLIGGEEEEH
;
A
#
# COMPACT_ATOMS: atom_id res chain seq x y z
N MET A 1 -16.53 -25.83 14.01
CA MET A 1 -15.15 -26.17 14.44
C MET A 1 -14.10 -25.66 13.43
N GLU A 2 -14.29 -25.90 12.13
CA GLU A 2 -13.35 -25.47 11.08
C GLU A 2 -13.17 -23.94 11.07
N ASP A 3 -14.23 -23.17 11.18
CA ASP A 3 -14.18 -21.70 11.22
C ASP A 3 -13.37 -21.14 12.40
N GLN A 4 -13.37 -21.83 13.54
CA GLN A 4 -12.60 -21.39 14.71
C GLN A 4 -11.10 -21.58 14.49
N ILE A 5 -10.69 -22.68 13.87
CA ILE A 5 -9.29 -22.95 13.55
C ILE A 5 -8.76 -21.90 12.56
N VAL A 6 -9.53 -21.63 11.50
CA VAL A 6 -9.20 -20.60 10.51
C VAL A 6 -9.04 -19.23 11.18
N ARG A 7 -9.97 -18.82 12.04
CA ARG A 7 -9.90 -17.54 12.75
C ARG A 7 -8.68 -17.40 13.66
N ILE A 8 -8.33 -18.48 14.38
CA ILE A 8 -7.14 -18.45 15.27
C ILE A 8 -5.87 -18.32 14.43
N ILE A 9 -5.73 -19.11 13.37
CA ILE A 9 -4.57 -19.07 12.49
C ILE A 9 -4.45 -17.69 11.82
N CYS A 10 -5.54 -17.16 11.26
CA CYS A 10 -5.54 -15.86 10.62
C CYS A 10 -5.21 -14.72 11.58
N ARG A 11 -5.66 -14.79 12.84
CA ARG A 11 -5.31 -13.80 13.88
C ARG A 11 -3.80 -13.71 14.10
N ILE A 12 -3.10 -14.81 13.96
CA ILE A 12 -1.65 -14.86 14.14
C ILE A 12 -0.93 -14.45 12.85
N ILE A 13 -1.35 -14.99 11.70
CA ILE A 13 -0.63 -14.81 10.42
C ILE A 13 -0.82 -13.41 9.84
N VAL A 14 -2.03 -12.83 9.92
CA VAL A 14 -2.33 -11.52 9.33
C VAL A 14 -1.36 -10.42 9.75
N PRO A 15 -1.04 -10.23 11.05
CA PRO A 15 -0.06 -9.23 11.46
C PRO A 15 1.33 -9.43 10.86
N PHE A 16 1.77 -10.68 10.70
CA PHE A 16 3.08 -10.99 10.09
C PHE A 16 3.09 -10.62 8.60
N ILE A 17 2.00 -10.91 7.86
CA ILE A 17 1.87 -10.53 6.46
C ILE A 17 1.85 -9.00 6.33
N GLN A 18 1.16 -8.28 7.23
CA GLN A 18 1.13 -6.82 7.24
C GLN A 18 2.52 -6.22 7.47
N VAL A 19 3.25 -6.71 8.46
CA VAL A 19 4.63 -6.27 8.74
C VAL A 19 5.54 -6.57 7.55
N TYR A 20 5.39 -7.74 6.93
CA TYR A 20 6.17 -8.10 5.73
C TYR A 20 5.85 -7.20 4.53
N GLY A 21 4.57 -6.92 4.28
CA GLY A 21 4.15 -5.98 3.23
C GLY A 21 4.71 -4.58 3.45
N LEU A 22 4.64 -4.08 4.69
CA LEU A 22 5.21 -2.79 5.08
C LEU A 22 6.73 -2.77 4.90
N PHE A 23 7.42 -3.84 5.28
CA PHE A 23 8.85 -3.99 5.06
C PHE A 23 9.20 -3.86 3.57
N ILE A 24 8.47 -4.57 2.68
CA ILE A 24 8.71 -4.50 1.23
C ILE A 24 8.43 -3.10 0.68
N ILE A 25 7.42 -2.37 1.18
CA ILE A 25 7.14 -0.99 0.77
C ILE A 25 8.31 -0.08 1.15
N ILE A 26 8.76 -0.15 2.39
CA ILE A 26 9.81 0.74 2.93
C ILE A 26 11.16 0.45 2.28
N PHE A 27 11.51 -0.81 2.12
CA PHE A 27 12.78 -1.26 1.52
C PHE A 27 12.69 -1.52 0.01
N GLY A 28 11.60 -1.13 -0.63
CA GLY A 28 11.33 -1.41 -2.03
C GLY A 28 12.33 -0.83 -3.04
N HIS A 29 13.12 0.15 -2.63
CA HIS A 29 14.23 0.71 -3.42
C HIS A 29 15.57 -0.04 -3.22
N LEU A 30 15.64 -0.91 -2.23
CA LEU A 30 16.84 -1.71 -1.89
C LEU A 30 16.66 -3.21 -2.18
N SER A 31 15.43 -3.67 -2.23
CA SER A 31 15.08 -5.08 -2.42
C SER A 31 14.09 -5.28 -3.57
N PRO A 32 14.04 -6.47 -4.20
CA PRO A 32 13.04 -6.77 -5.21
C PRO A 32 11.63 -6.70 -4.60
N GLY A 33 10.70 -6.04 -5.30
CA GLY A 33 9.28 -5.93 -4.91
C GLY A 33 8.73 -4.52 -5.09
N GLY A 34 9.21 -3.55 -4.34
CA GLY A 34 8.76 -2.16 -4.42
C GLY A 34 7.38 -1.90 -3.84
N GLY A 35 6.88 -0.67 -4.05
CA GLY A 35 5.60 -0.21 -3.50
C GLY A 35 4.40 -1.03 -3.96
N PHE A 36 4.37 -1.45 -5.22
CA PHE A 36 3.25 -2.24 -5.75
C PHE A 36 3.14 -3.62 -5.08
N ALA A 37 4.23 -4.38 -5.06
CA ALA A 37 4.24 -5.73 -4.47
C ALA A 37 3.96 -5.68 -2.97
N GLY A 38 4.59 -4.75 -2.24
CA GLY A 38 4.33 -4.55 -0.82
C GLY A 38 2.90 -4.11 -0.53
N GLY A 39 2.34 -3.23 -1.36
CA GLY A 39 0.95 -2.81 -1.28
C GLY A 39 -0.04 -3.94 -1.53
N ALA A 40 0.22 -4.79 -2.52
CA ALA A 40 -0.59 -5.97 -2.81
C ALA A 40 -0.55 -7.00 -1.65
N ILE A 41 0.61 -7.23 -1.04
CA ILE A 41 0.75 -8.11 0.13
C ILE A 41 -0.02 -7.54 1.33
N ALA A 42 0.10 -6.25 1.59
CA ALA A 42 -0.64 -5.59 2.66
C ALA A 42 -2.16 -5.68 2.44
N ALA A 43 -2.64 -5.45 1.21
CA ALA A 43 -4.04 -5.60 0.84
C ALA A 43 -4.53 -7.04 1.01
N ALA A 44 -3.76 -8.03 0.53
CA ALA A 44 -4.09 -9.45 0.69
C ALA A 44 -4.28 -9.84 2.17
N SER A 45 -3.47 -9.27 3.07
CA SER A 45 -3.65 -9.49 4.51
C SER A 45 -4.97 -8.94 5.05
N MET A 46 -5.42 -7.79 4.55
CA MET A 46 -6.70 -7.19 4.93
C MET A 46 -7.89 -7.99 4.39
N VAL A 47 -7.80 -8.45 3.14
CA VAL A 47 -8.78 -9.35 2.52
C VAL A 47 -8.88 -10.67 3.29
N LEU A 48 -7.74 -11.27 3.63
CA LEU A 48 -7.70 -12.49 4.44
C LEU A 48 -8.35 -12.28 5.83
N PHE A 49 -8.11 -11.13 6.45
CA PHE A 49 -8.77 -10.77 7.71
C PHE A 49 -10.29 -10.66 7.54
N ALA A 50 -10.76 -9.96 6.51
CA ALA A 50 -12.19 -9.79 6.24
C ALA A 50 -12.89 -11.12 5.99
N LEU A 51 -12.28 -12.01 5.20
CA LEU A 51 -12.84 -13.34 4.92
C LEU A 51 -12.87 -14.25 6.15
N SER A 52 -11.88 -14.13 7.05
CA SER A 52 -11.76 -15.01 8.22
C SER A 52 -12.63 -14.60 9.40
N PHE A 53 -12.86 -13.29 9.59
CA PHE A 53 -13.57 -12.80 10.76
C PHE A 53 -14.99 -12.34 10.49
N ASN A 54 -15.21 -11.55 9.50
CA ASN A 54 -16.48 -11.08 8.94
C ASN A 54 -16.20 -9.85 8.05
N LEU A 55 -16.96 -9.66 7.02
CA LEU A 55 -16.86 -8.49 6.14
C LEU A 55 -17.04 -7.18 6.90
N GLU A 56 -18.01 -7.13 7.84
CA GLU A 56 -18.21 -5.97 8.71
C GLU A 56 -17.00 -5.66 9.61
N ALA A 57 -16.30 -6.68 10.11
CA ALA A 57 -15.10 -6.47 10.92
C ALA A 57 -13.92 -5.95 10.08
N GLY A 58 -13.86 -6.35 8.82
CA GLY A 58 -12.90 -5.85 7.84
C GLY A 58 -13.18 -4.40 7.45
N SER A 59 -14.43 -4.06 7.10
CA SER A 59 -14.84 -2.70 6.72
C SER A 59 -14.68 -1.68 7.85
N LYS A 60 -14.86 -2.09 9.10
CA LYS A 60 -14.58 -1.25 10.28
C LYS A 60 -13.10 -0.92 10.47
N LYS A 61 -12.18 -1.74 9.96
CA LYS A 61 -10.74 -1.44 10.04
C LYS A 61 -10.30 -0.38 9.03
N ILE A 62 -10.88 -0.40 7.84
CA ILE A 62 -10.65 0.63 6.83
C ILE A 62 -12.04 1.06 6.36
N SER A 63 -12.52 2.22 6.83
CA SER A 63 -13.74 2.82 6.30
C SER A 63 -13.51 3.26 4.84
N GLU A 64 -14.55 3.29 4.04
CA GLU A 64 -14.50 3.73 2.64
C GLU A 64 -13.87 5.12 2.50
N GLU A 65 -14.15 6.00 3.45
CA GLU A 65 -13.61 7.36 3.50
C GLU A 65 -12.08 7.36 3.70
N ASN A 66 -11.57 6.53 4.62
CA ASN A 66 -10.13 6.37 4.84
C ASN A 66 -9.43 5.68 3.65
N ALA A 67 -10.10 4.71 3.02
CA ALA A 67 -9.59 4.06 1.82
C ALA A 67 -9.45 5.07 0.67
N SER A 68 -10.47 5.88 0.43
CA SER A 68 -10.45 6.94 -0.58
C SER A 68 -9.38 7.99 -0.31
N LEU A 69 -9.20 8.39 0.95
CA LEU A 69 -8.12 9.30 1.36
C LEU A 69 -6.74 8.72 1.13
N LEU A 70 -6.51 7.45 1.45
CA LEU A 70 -5.23 6.76 1.22
C LEU A 70 -4.94 6.61 -0.27
N GLU A 71 -5.96 6.29 -1.07
CA GLU A 71 -5.83 6.16 -2.51
C GLU A 71 -5.49 7.50 -3.18
N SER A 72 -6.26 8.53 -2.86
CA SER A 72 -6.06 9.89 -3.38
C SER A 72 -4.74 10.48 -2.87
N GLY A 73 -4.43 10.29 -1.59
CA GLY A 73 -3.18 10.75 -0.98
C GLY A 73 -1.95 10.10 -1.60
N GLY A 74 -1.98 8.79 -1.83
CA GLY A 74 -0.89 8.06 -2.50
C GLY A 74 -0.66 8.53 -3.94
N ALA A 75 -1.75 8.78 -4.69
CA ALA A 75 -1.66 9.34 -6.04
C ALA A 75 -1.10 10.78 -6.01
N LEU A 76 -1.54 11.59 -5.05
CA LEU A 76 -1.09 12.96 -4.88
C LEU A 76 0.41 13.02 -4.54
N VAL A 77 0.90 12.14 -3.68
CA VAL A 77 2.35 12.03 -3.36
C VAL A 77 3.15 11.76 -4.63
N PHE A 78 2.69 10.86 -5.48
CA PHE A 78 3.35 10.54 -6.76
C PHE A 78 3.40 11.76 -7.69
N VAL A 79 2.27 12.45 -7.86
CA VAL A 79 2.18 13.64 -8.72
C VAL A 79 3.05 14.77 -8.17
N LEU A 80 2.96 15.06 -6.86
CA LEU A 80 3.76 16.10 -6.23
C LEU A 80 5.25 15.84 -6.35
N ALA A 81 5.67 14.59 -6.19
CA ALA A 81 7.07 14.20 -6.38
C ALA A 81 7.58 14.56 -7.78
N GLY A 82 6.77 14.32 -8.82
CA GLY A 82 7.10 14.69 -10.19
C GLY A 82 7.09 16.22 -10.42
N VAL A 83 6.11 16.91 -9.84
CA VAL A 83 6.00 18.39 -9.96
C VAL A 83 7.18 19.08 -9.28
N VAL A 84 7.60 18.61 -8.12
CA VAL A 84 8.79 19.17 -7.43
C VAL A 84 10.03 19.08 -8.32
N ALA A 85 10.25 17.97 -9.01
CA ALA A 85 11.36 17.84 -9.96
C ALA A 85 11.28 18.89 -11.09
N LEU A 86 10.07 19.14 -11.64
CA LEU A 86 9.86 20.17 -12.66
C LEU A 86 10.14 21.58 -12.14
N VAL A 87 9.66 21.92 -10.93
CA VAL A 87 9.90 23.24 -10.31
C VAL A 87 11.38 23.49 -10.06
N LEU A 88 12.14 22.45 -9.78
CA LEU A 88 13.60 22.51 -9.63
C LEU A 88 14.34 22.63 -10.99
N GLY A 89 13.62 22.73 -12.09
CA GLY A 89 14.18 22.92 -13.43
C GLY A 89 14.67 21.62 -14.11
N ALA A 90 14.29 20.47 -13.59
CA ALA A 90 14.60 19.17 -14.13
C ALA A 90 13.39 18.55 -14.85
N ASN A 91 13.57 17.40 -15.50
CA ASN A 91 12.47 16.67 -16.11
C ASN A 91 11.55 16.04 -15.05
N TYR A 92 10.30 15.76 -15.43
CA TYR A 92 9.32 15.11 -14.54
C TYR A 92 9.84 13.77 -14.00
N LEU A 93 9.76 13.59 -12.67
CA LEU A 93 10.27 12.42 -11.94
C LEU A 93 11.79 12.21 -12.04
N THR A 94 12.56 13.18 -12.48
CA THR A 94 14.03 13.08 -12.47
C THR A 94 14.55 13.23 -11.04
N ASN A 95 15.49 12.37 -10.68
CA ASN A 95 16.03 12.30 -9.32
C ASN A 95 17.35 13.07 -9.20
N LEU A 96 18.36 12.69 -9.99
CA LEU A 96 19.72 13.25 -9.89
C LEU A 96 19.79 14.70 -10.38
N GLU A 97 19.19 15.00 -11.52
CA GLU A 97 19.19 16.34 -12.12
C GLU A 97 18.43 17.38 -11.28
N ALA A 98 17.39 16.94 -10.55
CA ALA A 98 16.63 17.79 -9.63
C ALA A 98 17.37 18.07 -8.31
N GLY A 99 18.56 17.50 -8.11
CA GLY A 99 19.38 17.76 -6.92
C GLY A 99 18.90 17.05 -5.65
N PHE A 100 18.05 16.03 -5.75
CA PHE A 100 17.65 15.24 -4.59
C PHE A 100 18.86 14.50 -3.99
N PRO A 101 19.00 14.47 -2.66
CA PRO A 101 20.12 13.82 -2.00
C PRO A 101 20.02 12.30 -2.22
N MET A 102 20.95 11.77 -3.01
CA MET A 102 20.98 10.33 -3.35
C MET A 102 21.40 9.45 -2.18
N GLY A 103 22.03 10.02 -1.16
CA GLY A 103 22.53 9.29 0.01
C GLY A 103 23.58 8.24 -0.35
N THR A 104 23.84 7.33 0.58
CA THR A 104 24.78 6.21 0.41
C THR A 104 23.99 4.97 -0.05
N PRO A 105 24.38 4.30 -1.15
CA PRO A 105 23.74 3.07 -1.60
C PRO A 105 23.67 2.03 -0.46
N GLY A 106 22.52 1.36 -0.34
CA GLY A 106 22.27 0.36 0.69
C GLY A 106 21.71 0.88 2.02
N ARG A 107 21.52 2.19 2.17
CA ARG A 107 20.82 2.78 3.33
C ARG A 107 19.37 3.08 3.02
N LEU A 108 18.52 3.10 4.07
CA LEU A 108 17.09 3.37 3.96
C LEU A 108 16.79 4.74 3.33
N PHE A 109 17.58 5.76 3.64
CA PHE A 109 17.47 7.11 3.07
C PHE A 109 18.43 7.30 1.89
N SER A 110 18.49 6.33 0.99
CA SER A 110 19.20 6.43 -0.28
C SER A 110 18.21 6.50 -1.44
N ALA A 111 18.71 6.80 -2.64
CA ALA A 111 17.93 6.89 -3.87
C ALA A 111 16.94 8.08 -3.95
N GLY A 112 17.18 9.14 -3.18
CA GLY A 112 16.50 10.44 -3.31
C GLY A 112 14.99 10.36 -3.11
N ILE A 113 14.21 10.61 -4.17
CA ILE A 113 12.75 10.66 -4.15
C ILE A 113 12.07 9.29 -4.21
N ILE A 114 12.78 8.24 -4.61
CA ILE A 114 12.22 6.90 -4.85
C ILE A 114 11.56 6.29 -3.60
N PRO A 115 12.13 6.36 -2.38
CA PRO A 115 11.46 5.86 -1.17
C PRO A 115 10.11 6.52 -0.89
N VAL A 116 9.97 7.81 -1.19
CA VAL A 116 8.72 8.55 -1.02
C VAL A 116 7.67 8.06 -2.01
N ILE A 117 8.07 7.88 -3.27
CA ILE A 117 7.21 7.35 -4.34
C ILE A 117 6.77 5.93 -4.02
N THR A 118 7.67 5.05 -3.58
CA THR A 118 7.33 3.65 -3.24
C THR A 118 6.36 3.57 -2.07
N LEU A 119 6.50 4.45 -1.07
CA LEU A 119 5.57 4.54 0.06
C LEU A 119 4.17 4.99 -0.41
N GLY A 120 4.09 6.08 -1.17
CA GLY A 120 2.82 6.58 -1.72
C GLY A 120 2.13 5.54 -2.61
N LEU A 121 2.89 4.87 -3.48
CA LEU A 121 2.38 3.81 -4.33
C LEU A 121 1.90 2.61 -3.53
N GLY A 122 2.63 2.20 -2.49
CA GLY A 122 2.25 1.09 -1.62
C GLY A 122 0.93 1.34 -0.91
N LEU A 123 0.74 2.53 -0.36
CA LEU A 123 -0.51 2.94 0.28
C LEU A 123 -1.67 2.98 -0.71
N LYS A 124 -1.46 3.56 -1.90
CA LYS A 124 -2.47 3.61 -2.95
C LYS A 124 -2.90 2.21 -3.38
N VAL A 125 -1.95 1.32 -3.68
CA VAL A 125 -2.24 -0.05 -4.13
C VAL A 125 -2.98 -0.83 -3.05
N THR A 126 -2.56 -0.73 -1.78
CA THR A 126 -3.24 -1.36 -0.65
C THR A 126 -4.70 -0.94 -0.60
N SER A 127 -4.95 0.37 -0.64
CA SER A 127 -6.30 0.92 -0.58
C SER A 127 -7.14 0.50 -1.78
N SER A 128 -6.63 0.64 -3.01
CA SER A 128 -7.36 0.29 -4.23
C SER A 128 -7.78 -1.18 -4.26
N ILE A 129 -6.90 -2.11 -3.88
CA ILE A 129 -7.23 -3.54 -3.87
C ILE A 129 -8.29 -3.86 -2.81
N VAL A 130 -8.18 -3.26 -1.61
CA VAL A 130 -9.16 -3.44 -0.54
C VAL A 130 -10.53 -2.89 -0.97
N THR A 131 -10.56 -1.71 -1.55
CA THR A 131 -11.79 -1.09 -2.05
C THR A 131 -12.45 -1.94 -3.15
N LEU A 132 -11.67 -2.40 -4.13
CA LEU A 132 -12.14 -3.30 -5.18
C LEU A 132 -12.75 -4.59 -4.60
N PHE A 133 -12.10 -5.17 -3.60
CA PHE A 133 -12.61 -6.38 -2.94
C PHE A 133 -13.97 -6.13 -2.29
N TYR A 134 -14.15 -5.01 -1.57
CA TYR A 134 -15.44 -4.70 -0.95
C TYR A 134 -16.54 -4.39 -1.97
N HIS A 135 -16.21 -3.70 -3.07
CA HIS A 135 -17.18 -3.44 -4.14
C HIS A 135 -17.63 -4.72 -4.86
N LEU A 136 -16.71 -5.66 -5.07
CA LEU A 136 -17.05 -6.94 -5.70
C LEU A 136 -18.02 -7.78 -4.84
N ILE A 137 -17.84 -7.76 -3.53
CA ILE A 137 -18.72 -8.53 -2.62
C ILE A 137 -20.03 -7.79 -2.35
N GLY A 138 -19.98 -6.45 -2.17
CA GLY A 138 -21.17 -5.65 -1.92
C GLY A 138 -22.13 -5.58 -3.12
N GLY A 139 -21.63 -5.69 -4.35
CA GLY A 139 -22.47 -5.73 -5.57
C GLY A 139 -23.32 -6.98 -5.71
N GLU A 140 -22.97 -8.08 -5.04
CA GLU A 140 -23.78 -9.30 -5.04
C GLU A 140 -24.99 -9.22 -4.08
N GLU A 141 -24.99 -8.32 -3.10
CA GLU A 141 -26.09 -8.14 -2.15
C GLU A 141 -27.24 -7.27 -2.70
N GLU A 142 -26.98 -6.45 -3.73
CA GLU A 142 -28.01 -5.59 -4.35
C GLU A 142 -28.81 -6.28 -5.47
N GLU A 143 -28.43 -7.46 -5.94
CA GLU A 143 -29.13 -8.21 -7.00
C GLU A 143 -30.14 -9.26 -6.46
N HIS A 144 -30.39 -9.33 -5.17
CA HIS A 144 -31.39 -10.18 -4.52
C HIS A 144 -32.32 -9.33 -3.66
#